data_6c04cc0fdf56a0000cce52f6cb755744
#
_entry.id   6c04cc0fdf56a0000cce52f6cb755744
#
_cell.length_a   1.000
_cell.length_b   1.000
_cell.length_c   1.000
_cell.angle_alpha   90.00
_cell.angle_beta   90.00
_cell.angle_gamma   90.00
#
_symmetry.space_group_name_H-M   'P 1'
#
loop_
_entity.id
_entity.type
_entity.pdbx_description
1 polymer ?
#
loop_
_entity_poly.entity_id
_entity_poly.type
_entity_poly.pdbx_seq_one_letter_code
_entity_poly.pdbx_strand_id
1 'polypeptide(L)'
;MSNEKSYHMSIEDFRRNGREVIDWIADYYERIESFPVLSRVQPGEIRASLPTEAPMDGEPFEALLHDVEKLILPGITHWQSPSFFAFFPCNASAPAILGDLLSSGLGVQGMLWATSPACTELETHVLDWLVQMLGLPEKFLSSSTGGGVIQDSASSATLCAILAARERATGYASNKRGCKGDLVAYASPQAHSSVEKAVKIAGLGEENLRHIEVDAHWALRPESLAAQIALDRQAGKVPCIVCATIGTTSSNALDPLPQIGRICEDNGIWLHVDSAMAGTAALCPEFRSINEGLEFADSYCFNPHKWMFTNFDCDCFYVARRKELIDALSILPDYLRNKATESGAVIDYRDWQVPLGRRFRALKLWFVIRHYGVEGLRHHVRRHIALAQQFALWVQQDQRFELAAPAPLNLVCFRHRAGDAFNEALLDALNRSGDLYLTHTKLNGRFIIRLCVGQTYTESRHVERAWERIGEETAKLEVRGGW
;
A
#
# COMPACT_ATOMS: atom_id res chain seq x y z
N MET A 1 -40.35 -34.37 -13.08
CA MET A 1 -39.24 -33.48 -12.81
C MET A 1 -39.74 -32.09 -13.10
N SER A 2 -39.81 -31.22 -12.07
CA SER A 2 -40.30 -29.85 -12.22
C SER A 2 -39.38 -29.11 -13.19
N ASN A 3 -39.98 -28.53 -14.24
CA ASN A 3 -39.28 -27.66 -15.20
C ASN A 3 -39.08 -26.27 -14.54
N GLU A 4 -38.53 -26.24 -13.33
CA GLU A 4 -38.16 -24.97 -12.70
C GLU A 4 -37.00 -24.36 -13.45
N LYS A 5 -37.18 -23.15 -13.97
CA LYS A 5 -36.16 -22.39 -14.66
C LYS A 5 -35.05 -22.08 -13.67
N SER A 6 -33.87 -22.68 -13.87
CA SER A 6 -32.67 -22.28 -13.12
C SER A 6 -32.15 -20.95 -13.66
N TYR A 7 -31.90 -19.99 -12.75
CA TYR A 7 -31.29 -18.72 -13.08
C TYR A 7 -29.75 -18.76 -12.92
N HIS A 8 -29.18 -19.91 -12.51
CA HIS A 8 -27.74 -20.07 -12.41
C HIS A 8 -27.11 -20.31 -13.78
N MET A 9 -25.93 -19.68 -13.99
CA MET A 9 -25.11 -19.95 -15.18
C MET A 9 -24.69 -21.42 -15.22
N SER A 10 -24.79 -22.06 -16.38
CA SER A 10 -24.30 -23.42 -16.55
C SER A 10 -22.77 -23.48 -16.48
N ILE A 11 -22.22 -24.65 -16.13
CA ILE A 11 -20.76 -24.86 -16.13
C ILE A 11 -20.16 -24.69 -17.53
N GLU A 12 -20.92 -25.01 -18.56
CA GLU A 12 -20.50 -24.83 -19.95
C GLU A 12 -20.44 -23.34 -20.34
N ASP A 13 -21.46 -22.56 -19.97
CA ASP A 13 -21.48 -21.12 -20.16
C ASP A 13 -20.39 -20.45 -19.34
N PHE A 14 -20.22 -20.84 -18.07
CA PHE A 14 -19.13 -20.34 -17.22
C PHE A 14 -17.76 -20.55 -17.87
N ARG A 15 -17.53 -21.73 -18.47
CA ARG A 15 -16.24 -22.01 -19.15
C ARG A 15 -16.07 -21.17 -20.39
N ARG A 16 -17.12 -20.98 -21.21
CA ARG A 16 -17.09 -20.15 -22.41
C ARG A 16 -16.83 -18.70 -22.04
N ASN A 17 -17.67 -18.14 -21.20
CA ASN A 17 -17.61 -16.73 -20.78
C ASN A 17 -16.32 -16.42 -20.02
N GLY A 18 -15.81 -17.36 -19.20
CA GLY A 18 -14.54 -17.21 -18.51
C GLY A 18 -13.35 -17.08 -19.45
N ARG A 19 -13.34 -17.81 -20.59
CA ARG A 19 -12.32 -17.64 -21.64
C ARG A 19 -12.42 -16.26 -22.27
N GLU A 20 -13.64 -15.80 -22.61
CA GLU A 20 -13.86 -14.47 -23.16
C GLU A 20 -13.36 -13.36 -22.23
N VAL A 21 -13.56 -13.50 -20.91
CA VAL A 21 -13.04 -12.53 -19.93
C VAL A 21 -11.50 -12.53 -19.90
N ILE A 22 -10.86 -13.70 -19.97
CA ILE A 22 -9.40 -13.79 -20.01
C ILE A 22 -8.85 -13.16 -21.29
N ASP A 23 -9.47 -13.45 -22.44
CA ASP A 23 -9.08 -12.88 -23.73
C ASP A 23 -9.26 -11.35 -23.70
N TRP A 24 -10.40 -10.86 -23.19
CA TRP A 24 -10.66 -9.42 -23.04
C TRP A 24 -9.59 -8.73 -22.15
N ILE A 25 -9.19 -9.37 -21.03
CA ILE A 25 -8.14 -8.83 -20.15
C ILE A 25 -6.80 -8.79 -20.88
N ALA A 26 -6.45 -9.82 -21.64
CA ALA A 26 -5.22 -9.85 -22.44
C ALA A 26 -5.20 -8.73 -23.48
N ASP A 27 -6.29 -8.57 -24.25
CA ASP A 27 -6.47 -7.51 -25.23
C ASP A 27 -6.40 -6.11 -24.59
N TYR A 28 -6.95 -5.94 -23.39
CA TYR A 28 -6.81 -4.70 -22.63
C TYR A 28 -5.35 -4.37 -22.34
N TYR A 29 -4.55 -5.34 -21.90
CA TYR A 29 -3.13 -5.12 -21.65
C TYR A 29 -2.32 -4.87 -22.93
N GLU A 30 -2.64 -5.52 -24.03
CA GLU A 30 -1.99 -5.28 -25.31
C GLU A 30 -2.19 -3.84 -25.82
N ARG A 31 -3.35 -3.26 -25.56
CA ARG A 31 -3.69 -1.89 -25.99
C ARG A 31 -3.65 -0.83 -24.89
N ILE A 32 -3.08 -1.16 -23.70
CA ILE A 32 -3.08 -0.27 -22.52
C ILE A 32 -2.47 1.11 -22.81
N GLU A 33 -1.45 1.18 -23.66
CA GLU A 33 -0.79 2.42 -24.05
C GLU A 33 -1.60 3.28 -25.03
N SER A 34 -2.68 2.75 -25.62
CA SER A 34 -3.58 3.50 -26.50
C SER A 34 -4.61 4.33 -25.73
N PHE A 35 -4.81 4.07 -24.45
CA PHE A 35 -5.73 4.81 -23.60
C PHE A 35 -5.07 6.03 -22.95
N PRO A 36 -5.83 7.12 -22.71
CA PRO A 36 -5.34 8.21 -21.88
C PRO A 36 -5.11 7.69 -20.45
N VAL A 37 -3.93 7.96 -19.87
CA VAL A 37 -3.60 7.43 -18.53
C VAL A 37 -4.59 7.90 -17.47
N LEU A 38 -4.91 9.21 -17.46
CA LEU A 38 -5.94 9.80 -16.60
C LEU A 38 -7.27 9.81 -17.34
N SER A 39 -8.34 9.32 -16.70
CA SER A 39 -9.70 9.40 -17.25
C SER A 39 -10.10 10.85 -17.55
N ARG A 40 -10.85 11.05 -18.64
CA ARG A 40 -11.29 12.36 -19.14
C ARG A 40 -12.77 12.65 -18.88
N VAL A 41 -13.49 11.71 -18.27
CA VAL A 41 -14.92 11.89 -18.00
C VAL A 41 -15.17 12.96 -16.95
N GLN A 42 -16.32 13.62 -17.08
CA GLN A 42 -16.75 14.60 -16.09
C GLN A 42 -17.56 13.95 -14.95
N PRO A 43 -17.61 14.57 -13.75
CA PRO A 43 -18.42 14.06 -12.65
C PRO A 43 -19.87 13.83 -13.05
N GLY A 44 -20.36 12.60 -12.83
CA GLY A 44 -21.73 12.20 -13.15
C GLY A 44 -21.93 11.61 -14.55
N GLU A 45 -20.98 11.73 -15.46
CA GLU A 45 -21.10 11.25 -16.85
C GLU A 45 -21.29 9.73 -16.93
N ILE A 46 -20.47 8.95 -16.22
CA ILE A 46 -20.62 7.49 -16.16
C ILE A 46 -21.97 7.10 -15.56
N ARG A 47 -22.36 7.75 -14.44
CA ARG A 47 -23.66 7.45 -13.82
C ARG A 47 -24.85 7.74 -14.73
N ALA A 48 -24.77 8.80 -15.52
CA ALA A 48 -25.83 9.19 -16.47
C ALA A 48 -25.92 8.22 -17.67
N SER A 49 -24.85 7.48 -17.98
CA SER A 49 -24.85 6.47 -19.05
C SER A 49 -25.37 5.10 -18.62
N LEU A 50 -25.49 4.86 -17.30
CA LEU A 50 -26.00 3.59 -16.76
C LEU A 50 -27.54 3.58 -16.74
N PRO A 51 -28.18 2.40 -16.86
CA PRO A 51 -29.62 2.26 -16.68
C PRO A 51 -30.09 2.81 -15.33
N THR A 52 -31.23 3.51 -15.33
CA THR A 52 -31.82 4.10 -14.10
C THR A 52 -32.47 3.05 -13.20
N GLU A 53 -32.90 1.94 -13.75
CA GLU A 53 -33.57 0.85 -13.05
C GLU A 53 -32.80 -0.46 -13.22
N ALA A 54 -32.86 -1.33 -12.22
CA ALA A 54 -32.30 -2.66 -12.33
C ALA A 54 -33.08 -3.50 -13.37
N PRO A 55 -32.39 -4.34 -14.18
CA PRO A 55 -33.06 -5.18 -15.15
C PRO A 55 -33.99 -6.21 -14.45
N MET A 56 -35.21 -6.32 -14.92
CA MET A 56 -36.18 -7.29 -14.39
C MET A 56 -35.87 -8.73 -14.83
N ASP A 57 -35.29 -8.88 -16.01
CA ASP A 57 -34.81 -10.15 -16.55
C ASP A 57 -33.29 -10.14 -16.69
N GLY A 58 -32.66 -11.33 -16.62
CA GLY A 58 -31.22 -11.45 -16.82
C GLY A 58 -30.83 -11.15 -18.27
N GLU A 59 -29.67 -10.55 -18.46
CA GLU A 59 -29.11 -10.16 -19.75
C GLU A 59 -28.05 -11.17 -20.24
N PRO A 60 -27.83 -11.29 -21.54
CA PRO A 60 -26.75 -12.09 -22.11
C PRO A 60 -25.37 -11.61 -21.63
N PHE A 61 -24.45 -12.55 -21.38
CA PHE A 61 -23.13 -12.22 -20.83
C PHE A 61 -22.34 -11.28 -21.76
N GLU A 62 -22.48 -11.44 -23.06
CA GLU A 62 -21.86 -10.61 -24.09
C GLU A 62 -22.28 -9.12 -23.96
N ALA A 63 -23.54 -8.87 -23.55
CA ALA A 63 -24.01 -7.52 -23.28
C ALA A 63 -23.27 -6.87 -22.10
N LEU A 64 -22.99 -7.65 -21.04
CA LEU A 64 -22.24 -7.17 -19.89
C LEU A 64 -20.80 -6.78 -20.26
N LEU A 65 -20.10 -7.62 -21.06
CA LEU A 65 -18.75 -7.29 -21.55
C LEU A 65 -18.77 -6.07 -22.50
N HIS A 66 -19.80 -5.96 -23.34
CA HIS A 66 -19.98 -4.79 -24.18
C HIS A 66 -20.13 -3.50 -23.36
N ASP A 67 -20.90 -3.54 -22.27
CA ASP A 67 -21.10 -2.40 -21.38
C ASP A 67 -19.83 -2.05 -20.60
N VAL A 68 -19.03 -3.05 -20.22
CA VAL A 68 -17.69 -2.79 -19.65
C VAL A 68 -16.84 -1.99 -20.62
N GLU A 69 -16.81 -2.38 -21.90
CA GLU A 69 -16.03 -1.69 -22.94
C GLU A 69 -16.56 -0.28 -23.22
N LYS A 70 -17.89 -0.10 -23.31
CA LYS A 70 -18.53 1.13 -23.78
C LYS A 70 -18.80 2.14 -22.66
N LEU A 71 -19.18 1.67 -21.48
CA LEU A 71 -19.64 2.53 -20.39
C LEU A 71 -18.61 2.65 -19.27
N ILE A 72 -17.93 1.56 -18.93
CA ILE A 72 -17.04 1.51 -17.75
C ILE A 72 -15.60 1.91 -18.12
N LEU A 73 -15.05 1.31 -19.17
CA LEU A 73 -13.65 1.50 -19.56
C LEU A 73 -13.27 2.98 -19.82
N PRO A 74 -14.10 3.82 -20.46
CA PRO A 74 -13.81 5.24 -20.64
C PRO A 74 -13.67 6.04 -19.33
N GLY A 75 -14.32 5.56 -18.24
CA GLY A 75 -14.28 6.17 -16.92
C GLY A 75 -13.12 5.71 -16.05
N ILE A 76 -12.31 4.78 -16.52
CA ILE A 76 -11.18 4.23 -15.74
C ILE A 76 -9.95 5.13 -15.93
N THR A 77 -9.31 5.51 -14.80
CA THR A 77 -7.92 5.93 -14.80
C THR A 77 -7.05 4.68 -14.86
N HIS A 78 -6.23 4.57 -15.90
CA HIS A 78 -5.51 3.34 -16.23
C HIS A 78 -4.26 3.17 -15.34
N TRP A 79 -4.45 2.69 -14.10
CA TRP A 79 -3.38 2.44 -13.13
C TRP A 79 -2.31 1.47 -13.65
N GLN A 80 -2.68 0.57 -14.58
CA GLN A 80 -1.74 -0.38 -15.16
C GLN A 80 -0.99 0.15 -16.37
N SER A 81 -1.26 1.40 -16.80
CA SER A 81 -0.48 2.05 -17.86
C SER A 81 0.99 2.16 -17.44
N PRO A 82 1.94 1.82 -18.32
CA PRO A 82 3.37 2.00 -18.06
C PRO A 82 3.77 3.45 -17.81
N SER A 83 2.95 4.41 -18.23
CA SER A 83 3.11 5.86 -18.05
C SER A 83 2.31 6.42 -16.86
N PHE A 84 1.77 5.56 -15.99
CA PHE A 84 1.18 5.96 -14.73
C PHE A 84 2.29 6.14 -13.68
N PHE A 85 2.67 7.38 -13.41
CA PHE A 85 3.71 7.76 -12.45
C PHE A 85 3.16 8.49 -11.21
N ALA A 86 1.82 8.53 -11.08
CA ALA A 86 1.13 9.18 -9.98
C ALA A 86 1.14 8.35 -8.69
N PHE A 87 0.95 9.00 -7.55
CA PHE A 87 0.86 8.35 -6.22
C PHE A 87 2.04 7.44 -5.90
N PHE A 88 1.78 6.25 -5.38
CA PHE A 88 2.62 5.07 -5.43
C PHE A 88 2.01 4.06 -6.40
N PRO A 89 2.77 3.13 -6.98
CA PRO A 89 2.21 2.13 -7.87
C PRO A 89 1.14 1.29 -7.16
N CYS A 90 0.21 0.77 -7.95
CA CYS A 90 -0.74 -0.27 -7.55
C CYS A 90 -0.62 -1.37 -8.60
N ASN A 91 0.32 -2.27 -8.40
CA ASN A 91 0.67 -3.26 -9.40
C ASN A 91 -0.45 -4.27 -9.65
N ALA A 92 -0.46 -4.80 -10.87
CA ALA A 92 -1.06 -6.07 -11.20
C ALA A 92 -0.12 -6.82 -12.13
N SER A 93 -0.19 -8.15 -12.12
CA SER A 93 0.55 -8.99 -13.06
C SER A 93 -0.30 -10.20 -13.44
N ALA A 94 -0.05 -10.79 -14.60
CA ALA A 94 -0.79 -11.96 -15.05
C ALA A 94 -0.83 -13.11 -14.01
N PRO A 95 0.28 -13.50 -13.38
CA PRO A 95 0.22 -14.54 -12.33
C PRO A 95 -0.62 -14.11 -11.12
N ALA A 96 -0.60 -12.83 -10.72
CA ALA A 96 -1.42 -12.35 -9.61
C ALA A 96 -2.92 -12.39 -9.96
N ILE A 97 -3.30 -11.95 -11.16
CA ILE A 97 -4.68 -11.97 -11.66
C ILE A 97 -5.21 -13.40 -11.69
N LEU A 98 -4.44 -14.35 -12.24
CA LEU A 98 -4.82 -15.76 -12.30
C LEU A 98 -4.93 -16.40 -10.92
N GLY A 99 -4.03 -16.07 -9.98
CA GLY A 99 -4.11 -16.51 -8.59
C GLY A 99 -5.34 -15.98 -7.87
N ASP A 100 -5.72 -14.73 -8.12
CA ASP A 100 -6.92 -14.10 -7.54
C ASP A 100 -8.22 -14.68 -8.14
N LEU A 101 -8.23 -14.96 -9.45
CA LEU A 101 -9.32 -15.66 -10.12
C LEU A 101 -9.56 -17.04 -9.50
N LEU A 102 -8.50 -17.82 -9.27
CA LEU A 102 -8.61 -19.12 -8.60
C LEU A 102 -9.12 -18.97 -7.15
N SER A 103 -8.61 -17.98 -6.41
CA SER A 103 -9.08 -17.67 -5.06
C SER A 103 -10.59 -17.40 -5.04
N SER A 104 -11.06 -16.60 -5.99
CA SER A 104 -12.50 -16.28 -6.14
C SER A 104 -13.32 -17.51 -6.53
N GLY A 105 -12.79 -18.35 -7.43
CA GLY A 105 -13.44 -19.58 -7.87
C GLY A 105 -13.54 -20.65 -6.78
N LEU A 106 -12.53 -20.74 -5.90
CA LEU A 106 -12.58 -21.67 -4.75
C LEU A 106 -13.56 -21.21 -3.67
N GLY A 107 -13.83 -19.91 -3.54
CA GLY A 107 -14.83 -19.36 -2.63
C GLY A 107 -14.58 -19.64 -1.15
N VAL A 108 -13.32 -19.87 -0.74
CA VAL A 108 -12.99 -20.21 0.64
C VAL A 108 -13.05 -19.00 1.57
N GLN A 109 -13.36 -19.27 2.84
CA GLN A 109 -13.36 -18.29 3.92
C GLN A 109 -12.20 -18.57 4.87
N GLY A 110 -11.17 -17.70 4.84
CA GLY A 110 -9.91 -17.89 5.58
C GLY A 110 -9.91 -17.37 7.02
N MET A 111 -11.07 -17.29 7.69
CA MET A 111 -11.15 -16.73 9.04
C MET A 111 -10.51 -17.62 10.11
N LEU A 112 -10.68 -18.93 9.99
CA LEU A 112 -10.17 -19.95 10.91
C LEU A 112 -9.35 -20.98 10.13
N TRP A 113 -8.42 -21.63 10.81
CA TRP A 113 -7.77 -22.81 10.24
C TRP A 113 -8.79 -23.87 9.82
N ALA A 114 -9.78 -24.14 10.66
CA ALA A 114 -10.81 -25.15 10.40
C ALA A 114 -11.68 -24.84 9.16
N THR A 115 -11.90 -23.58 8.81
CA THR A 115 -12.68 -23.19 7.62
C THR A 115 -11.90 -23.30 6.32
N SER A 116 -10.58 -23.22 6.37
CA SER A 116 -9.68 -23.53 5.26
C SER A 116 -8.24 -23.68 5.77
N PRO A 117 -7.80 -24.92 6.10
CA PRO A 117 -6.40 -25.17 6.49
C PRO A 117 -5.41 -24.69 5.46
N ALA A 118 -5.65 -24.95 4.17
CA ALA A 118 -4.78 -24.50 3.09
C ALA A 118 -4.65 -22.98 3.00
N CYS A 119 -5.73 -22.22 3.26
CA CYS A 119 -5.67 -20.77 3.28
C CYS A 119 -4.74 -20.27 4.40
N THR A 120 -4.91 -20.78 5.62
CA THR A 120 -4.11 -20.38 6.78
C THR A 120 -2.64 -20.80 6.62
N GLU A 121 -2.39 -22.06 6.27
CA GLU A 121 -1.02 -22.59 6.20
C GLU A 121 -0.22 -21.99 5.05
N LEU A 122 -0.84 -21.77 3.89
CA LEU A 122 -0.19 -21.09 2.77
C LEU A 122 0.14 -19.63 3.13
N GLU A 123 -0.76 -18.92 3.80
CA GLU A 123 -0.52 -17.55 4.24
C GLU A 123 0.67 -17.48 5.20
N THR A 124 0.67 -18.34 6.22
CA THR A 124 1.78 -18.44 7.18
C THR A 124 3.11 -18.71 6.46
N HIS A 125 3.11 -19.67 5.55
CA HIS A 125 4.31 -20.08 4.82
C HIS A 125 4.85 -18.98 3.89
N VAL A 126 3.99 -18.30 3.15
CA VAL A 126 4.38 -17.20 2.25
C VAL A 126 4.91 -16.00 3.04
N LEU A 127 4.32 -15.71 4.20
CA LEU A 127 4.80 -14.64 5.08
C LEU A 127 6.17 -14.96 5.66
N ASP A 128 6.45 -16.21 6.03
CA ASP A 128 7.80 -16.64 6.47
C ASP A 128 8.82 -16.55 5.32
N TRP A 129 8.44 -16.89 4.10
CA TRP A 129 9.29 -16.65 2.92
C TRP A 129 9.66 -15.17 2.77
N LEU A 130 8.69 -14.28 2.95
CA LEU A 130 8.92 -12.83 2.83
C LEU A 130 9.86 -12.31 3.93
N VAL A 131 9.79 -12.84 5.17
CA VAL A 131 10.78 -12.50 6.22
C VAL A 131 12.20 -12.78 5.72
N GLN A 132 12.43 -13.95 5.11
CA GLN A 132 13.74 -14.32 4.57
C GLN A 132 14.11 -13.49 3.32
N MET A 133 13.18 -13.33 2.39
CA MET A 133 13.39 -12.60 1.12
C MET A 133 13.76 -11.14 1.35
N LEU A 134 13.12 -10.48 2.32
CA LEU A 134 13.32 -9.07 2.65
C LEU A 134 14.43 -8.86 3.70
N GLY A 135 14.95 -9.93 4.31
CA GLY A 135 15.91 -9.82 5.40
C GLY A 135 15.34 -9.16 6.65
N LEU A 136 14.08 -9.46 6.98
CA LEU A 136 13.45 -8.98 8.21
C LEU A 136 13.97 -9.78 9.42
N PRO A 137 13.91 -9.20 10.64
CA PRO A 137 14.29 -9.90 11.86
C PRO A 137 13.50 -11.21 12.08
N GLU A 138 14.17 -12.25 12.58
CA GLU A 138 13.58 -13.57 12.83
C GLU A 138 12.41 -13.55 13.83
N LYS A 139 12.30 -12.52 14.65
CA LYS A 139 11.16 -12.32 15.54
C LYS A 139 9.82 -12.18 14.82
N PHE A 140 9.84 -11.94 13.51
CA PHE A 140 8.65 -11.89 12.63
C PHE A 140 8.31 -13.23 11.96
N LEU A 141 9.10 -14.29 12.16
CA LEU A 141 8.77 -15.64 11.74
C LEU A 141 7.61 -16.23 12.53
N SER A 142 6.81 -17.07 11.91
CA SER A 142 5.71 -17.78 12.58
C SER A 142 6.21 -18.75 13.65
N SER A 143 7.44 -19.24 13.54
CA SER A 143 8.11 -20.10 14.51
C SER A 143 8.61 -19.35 15.77
N SER A 144 8.60 -18.01 15.75
CA SER A 144 8.98 -17.17 16.90
C SER A 144 7.76 -16.82 17.77
N THR A 145 7.91 -15.84 18.69
CA THR A 145 6.79 -15.24 19.43
C THR A 145 5.92 -14.31 18.60
N GLY A 146 6.40 -13.90 17.42
CA GLY A 146 5.74 -13.03 16.47
C GLY A 146 5.06 -13.78 15.33
N GLY A 147 5.00 -13.14 14.19
CA GLY A 147 4.43 -13.66 12.96
C GLY A 147 3.83 -12.56 12.09
N GLY A 148 3.30 -12.95 10.94
CA GLY A 148 2.64 -12.04 10.01
C GLY A 148 1.21 -12.43 9.70
N VAL A 149 0.45 -11.50 9.13
CA VAL A 149 -0.91 -11.69 8.60
C VAL A 149 -1.07 -10.82 7.34
N ILE A 150 -1.80 -11.31 6.33
CA ILE A 150 -2.12 -10.51 5.14
C ILE A 150 -3.41 -9.74 5.40
N GLN A 151 -3.32 -8.41 5.40
CA GLN A 151 -4.45 -7.49 5.52
C GLN A 151 -4.80 -6.85 4.17
N ASP A 152 -5.85 -6.02 4.14
CA ASP A 152 -6.28 -5.29 2.95
C ASP A 152 -5.35 -4.09 2.65
N SER A 153 -4.84 -3.43 3.68
CA SER A 153 -4.05 -2.21 3.51
C SER A 153 -3.16 -1.91 4.72
N ALA A 154 -2.09 -1.15 4.47
CA ALA A 154 -1.26 -0.58 5.55
C ALA A 154 -2.07 0.32 6.50
N SER A 155 -3.22 0.86 6.07
CA SER A 155 -4.12 1.60 6.96
C SER A 155 -4.74 0.70 8.03
N SER A 156 -5.15 -0.51 7.66
CA SER A 156 -5.64 -1.52 8.60
C SER A 156 -4.52 -2.05 9.50
N ALA A 157 -3.32 -2.26 8.94
CA ALA A 157 -2.14 -2.65 9.69
C ALA A 157 -1.77 -1.61 10.76
N THR A 158 -1.70 -0.32 10.39
CA THR A 158 -1.45 0.78 11.32
C THR A 158 -2.51 0.87 12.41
N LEU A 159 -3.80 0.71 12.05
CA LEU A 159 -4.88 0.67 13.04
C LEU A 159 -4.70 -0.47 14.03
N CYS A 160 -4.41 -1.68 13.56
CA CYS A 160 -4.16 -2.84 14.42
C CYS A 160 -2.95 -2.64 15.33
N ALA A 161 -1.86 -2.03 14.81
CA ALA A 161 -0.69 -1.69 15.60
C ALA A 161 -1.03 -0.69 16.72
N ILE A 162 -1.81 0.36 16.41
CA ILE A 162 -2.24 1.36 17.40
C ILE A 162 -3.18 0.74 18.45
N LEU A 163 -4.09 -0.16 18.06
CA LEU A 163 -4.97 -0.85 18.99
C LEU A 163 -4.16 -1.76 19.93
N ALA A 164 -3.19 -2.52 19.42
CA ALA A 164 -2.32 -3.35 20.24
C ALA A 164 -1.45 -2.51 21.18
N ALA A 165 -0.86 -1.43 20.68
CA ALA A 165 -0.07 -0.48 21.49
C ALA A 165 -0.91 0.17 22.60
N ARG A 166 -2.13 0.58 22.30
CA ARG A 166 -3.10 1.13 23.24
C ARG A 166 -3.40 0.17 24.37
N GLU A 167 -3.68 -1.07 24.04
CA GLU A 167 -3.99 -2.10 25.04
C GLU A 167 -2.76 -2.42 25.89
N ARG A 168 -1.56 -2.55 25.30
CA ARG A 168 -0.30 -2.73 26.03
C ARG A 168 -0.04 -1.56 27.00
N ALA A 169 -0.17 -0.33 26.53
CA ALA A 169 0.10 0.87 27.35
C ALA A 169 -0.88 1.04 28.52
N THR A 170 -2.08 0.48 28.41
CA THR A 170 -3.13 0.59 29.47
C THR A 170 -3.34 -0.69 30.28
N GLY A 171 -2.48 -1.72 30.08
CA GLY A 171 -2.66 -3.02 30.71
C GLY A 171 -4.00 -3.66 30.36
N TYR A 172 -4.42 -3.53 29.10
CA TYR A 172 -5.68 -4.04 28.54
C TYR A 172 -6.95 -3.43 29.17
N ALA A 173 -6.85 -2.20 29.66
CA ALA A 173 -7.99 -1.51 30.27
C ALA A 173 -8.87 -0.76 29.26
N SER A 174 -8.30 -0.30 28.13
CA SER A 174 -9.05 0.52 27.15
C SER A 174 -10.18 -0.25 26.48
N ASN A 175 -10.01 -1.52 26.15
CA ASN A 175 -11.07 -2.36 25.61
C ASN A 175 -12.26 -2.55 26.57
N LYS A 176 -12.02 -2.41 27.88
CA LYS A 176 -13.04 -2.58 28.91
C LYS A 176 -13.72 -1.27 29.33
N ARG A 177 -12.98 -0.16 29.31
CA ARG A 177 -13.39 1.09 29.97
C ARG A 177 -13.34 2.32 29.05
N GLY A 178 -12.88 2.15 27.80
CA GLY A 178 -12.59 3.27 26.89
C GLY A 178 -11.26 3.94 27.20
N CYS A 179 -10.86 4.90 26.36
CA CYS A 179 -9.65 5.70 26.54
C CYS A 179 -9.90 6.86 27.49
N LYS A 180 -8.88 7.22 28.28
CA LYS A 180 -8.94 8.35 29.23
C LYS A 180 -8.49 9.68 28.63
N GLY A 181 -8.00 9.68 27.36
CA GLY A 181 -7.49 10.88 26.71
C GLY A 181 -6.06 11.27 27.11
N ASP A 182 -5.34 10.36 27.75
CA ASP A 182 -3.95 10.56 28.21
C ASP A 182 -2.90 9.89 27.31
N LEU A 183 -3.31 8.98 26.42
CA LEU A 183 -2.41 8.27 25.49
C LEU A 183 -1.97 9.19 24.35
N VAL A 184 -0.66 9.14 24.01
CA VAL A 184 -0.05 9.96 22.97
C VAL A 184 0.60 9.07 21.90
N ALA A 185 0.38 9.41 20.63
CA ALA A 185 1.04 8.82 19.48
C ALA A 185 2.01 9.84 18.84
N TYR A 186 3.07 9.35 18.21
CA TYR A 186 4.11 10.17 17.60
C TYR A 186 4.35 9.72 16.15
N ALA A 187 4.43 10.67 15.24
CA ALA A 187 4.81 10.46 13.83
C ALA A 187 5.41 11.72 13.24
N SER A 188 6.13 11.62 12.13
CA SER A 188 6.53 12.81 11.37
C SER A 188 5.33 13.40 10.62
N PRO A 189 5.33 14.70 10.25
CA PRO A 189 4.34 15.29 9.37
C PRO A 189 4.40 14.71 7.94
N GLN A 190 5.41 13.91 7.62
CA GLN A 190 5.56 13.19 6.36
C GLN A 190 4.93 11.78 6.39
N ALA A 191 4.50 11.31 7.57
CA ALA A 191 3.80 10.04 7.70
C ALA A 191 2.48 10.04 6.90
N HIS A 192 2.06 8.88 6.46
CA HIS A 192 0.80 8.75 5.73
C HIS A 192 -0.40 9.11 6.63
N SER A 193 -1.43 9.73 6.05
CA SER A 193 -2.66 10.14 6.75
C SER A 193 -3.42 9.01 7.46
N SER A 194 -3.09 7.75 7.15
CA SER A 194 -3.61 6.58 7.88
C SER A 194 -3.27 6.59 9.36
N VAL A 195 -2.12 7.17 9.76
CA VAL A 195 -1.72 7.29 11.16
C VAL A 195 -2.71 8.19 11.92
N GLU A 196 -2.97 9.39 11.41
CA GLU A 196 -3.95 10.31 12.00
C GLU A 196 -5.35 9.68 12.05
N LYS A 197 -5.78 9.07 10.93
CA LYS A 197 -7.06 8.37 10.86
C LYS A 197 -7.16 7.24 11.89
N ALA A 198 -6.11 6.44 12.04
CA ALA A 198 -6.07 5.33 12.98
C ALA A 198 -6.07 5.82 14.44
N VAL A 199 -5.37 6.91 14.76
CA VAL A 199 -5.39 7.58 16.07
C VAL A 199 -6.80 8.03 16.45
N LYS A 200 -7.54 8.61 15.49
CA LYS A 200 -8.95 9.01 15.67
C LYS A 200 -9.85 7.80 15.91
N ILE A 201 -9.75 6.77 15.07
CA ILE A 201 -10.58 5.54 15.16
C ILE A 201 -10.29 4.77 16.46
N ALA A 202 -9.03 4.68 16.87
CA ALA A 202 -8.62 4.00 18.09
C ALA A 202 -9.02 4.75 19.38
N GLY A 203 -9.57 5.96 19.24
CA GLY A 203 -10.07 6.74 20.38
C GLY A 203 -8.99 7.45 21.20
N LEU A 204 -7.76 7.61 20.65
CA LEU A 204 -6.72 8.41 21.31
C LEU A 204 -7.05 9.92 21.23
N GLY A 205 -7.70 10.34 20.13
CA GLY A 205 -7.99 11.74 19.81
C GLY A 205 -6.88 12.39 18.97
N GLU A 206 -7.28 13.20 17.99
CA GLU A 206 -6.37 13.89 17.06
C GLU A 206 -5.34 14.78 17.80
N GLU A 207 -5.77 15.47 18.85
CA GLU A 207 -4.89 16.34 19.65
C GLU A 207 -3.77 15.59 20.37
N ASN A 208 -3.86 14.27 20.47
CA ASN A 208 -2.83 13.41 21.06
C ASN A 208 -1.90 12.78 20.01
N LEU A 209 -1.99 13.15 18.73
CA LEU A 209 -0.97 12.88 17.74
C LEU A 209 0.06 14.00 17.74
N ARG A 210 1.32 13.67 18.05
CA ARG A 210 2.45 14.62 17.99
C ARG A 210 3.13 14.52 16.65
N HIS A 211 3.18 15.62 15.93
CA HIS A 211 3.98 15.74 14.71
C HIS A 211 5.41 16.14 15.09
N ILE A 212 6.33 15.18 14.94
CA ILE A 212 7.74 15.36 15.27
C ILE A 212 8.46 16.03 14.09
N GLU A 213 9.29 17.01 14.38
CA GLU A 213 10.09 17.73 13.39
C GLU A 213 10.88 16.78 12.48
N VAL A 214 11.08 17.20 11.24
CA VAL A 214 11.91 16.50 10.25
C VAL A 214 13.20 17.27 9.99
N ASP A 215 14.21 16.56 9.50
CA ASP A 215 15.48 17.14 9.06
C ASP A 215 15.40 17.74 7.64
N ALA A 216 16.55 18.13 7.09
CA ALA A 216 16.66 18.64 5.72
C ALA A 216 16.36 17.60 4.63
N HIS A 217 16.34 16.31 4.98
CA HIS A 217 16.02 15.18 4.11
C HIS A 217 14.60 14.66 4.33
N TRP A 218 13.79 15.37 5.12
CA TRP A 218 12.38 15.06 5.45
C TRP A 218 12.22 13.83 6.35
N ALA A 219 13.31 13.33 6.96
CA ALA A 219 13.29 12.24 7.93
C ALA A 219 12.99 12.75 9.34
N LEU A 220 12.28 11.96 10.15
CA LEU A 220 11.97 12.27 11.54
C LEU A 220 13.27 12.48 12.35
N ARG A 221 13.31 13.56 13.16
CA ARG A 221 14.44 13.91 14.02
C ARG A 221 14.35 13.18 15.38
N PRO A 222 15.27 12.24 15.68
CA PRO A 222 15.23 11.48 16.93
C PRO A 222 15.33 12.35 18.19
N GLU A 223 16.14 13.42 18.15
CA GLU A 223 16.28 14.35 19.26
C GLU A 223 14.98 15.10 19.57
N SER A 224 14.22 15.50 18.53
CA SER A 224 12.91 16.13 18.70
C SER A 224 11.88 15.15 19.26
N LEU A 225 11.95 13.87 18.85
CA LEU A 225 11.11 12.79 19.41
C LEU A 225 11.39 12.60 20.90
N ALA A 226 12.65 12.46 21.29
CA ALA A 226 13.05 12.27 22.69
C ALA A 226 12.61 13.45 23.57
N ALA A 227 12.80 14.68 23.10
CA ALA A 227 12.36 15.89 23.80
C ALA A 227 10.83 15.94 23.97
N GLN A 228 10.07 15.60 22.92
CA GLN A 228 8.61 15.61 23.00
C GLN A 228 8.06 14.54 23.94
N ILE A 229 8.64 13.33 23.96
CA ILE A 229 8.29 12.27 24.91
C ILE A 229 8.51 12.73 26.35
N ALA A 230 9.64 13.41 26.63
CA ALA A 230 9.93 13.92 27.96
C ALA A 230 8.89 14.99 28.39
N LEU A 231 8.52 15.90 27.51
CA LEU A 231 7.48 16.92 27.76
C LEU A 231 6.11 16.29 28.03
N ASP A 232 5.70 15.32 27.22
CA ASP A 232 4.40 14.66 27.39
C ASP A 232 4.35 13.89 28.74
N ARG A 233 5.43 13.24 29.14
CA ARG A 233 5.51 12.59 30.46
C ARG A 233 5.43 13.57 31.61
N GLN A 234 6.11 14.72 31.52
CA GLN A 234 6.00 15.79 32.53
C GLN A 234 4.58 16.34 32.61
N ALA A 235 3.84 16.36 31.51
CA ALA A 235 2.45 16.74 31.44
C ALA A 235 1.46 15.64 31.91
N GLY A 236 1.97 14.50 32.42
CA GLY A 236 1.15 13.37 32.87
C GLY A 236 0.54 12.54 31.75
N LYS A 237 0.99 12.72 30.52
CA LYS A 237 0.58 11.89 29.38
C LYS A 237 1.33 10.55 29.35
N VAL A 238 0.77 9.58 28.65
CA VAL A 238 1.31 8.24 28.48
C VAL A 238 1.74 8.04 27.01
N PRO A 239 3.05 8.10 26.72
CA PRO A 239 3.56 7.74 25.40
C PRO A 239 3.18 6.30 25.03
N CYS A 240 2.47 6.13 23.91
CA CYS A 240 1.85 4.87 23.53
C CYS A 240 2.55 4.22 22.33
N ILE A 241 2.69 4.97 21.24
CA ILE A 241 3.21 4.45 19.97
C ILE A 241 4.00 5.51 19.20
N VAL A 242 5.09 5.09 18.57
CA VAL A 242 5.77 5.83 17.50
C VAL A 242 5.49 5.11 16.18
N CYS A 243 4.99 5.85 15.18
CA CYS A 243 4.86 5.37 13.81
C CYS A 243 6.00 5.99 12.98
N ALA A 244 7.06 5.22 12.76
CA ALA A 244 8.16 5.58 11.89
C ALA A 244 7.88 5.11 10.45
N THR A 245 8.37 5.84 9.46
CA THR A 245 8.09 5.54 8.05
C THR A 245 9.38 5.31 7.27
N ILE A 246 9.44 4.21 6.53
CA ILE A 246 10.47 3.93 5.54
C ILE A 246 9.88 4.18 4.15
N GLY A 247 10.31 5.27 3.52
CA GLY A 247 9.76 5.75 2.25
C GLY A 247 8.46 6.51 2.41
N THR A 248 8.54 7.69 3.03
CA THR A 248 7.37 8.57 3.26
C THR A 248 6.63 8.88 1.96
N THR A 249 5.31 9.00 2.06
CA THR A 249 4.43 9.20 0.90
C THR A 249 4.79 10.45 0.09
N SER A 250 5.16 11.55 0.75
CA SER A 250 5.41 12.82 0.07
C SER A 250 6.79 12.90 -0.57
N SER A 251 7.85 12.38 0.09
CA SER A 251 9.25 12.64 -0.27
C SER A 251 10.12 11.40 -0.39
N ASN A 252 9.59 10.21 -0.06
CA ASN A 252 10.36 8.96 0.05
C ASN A 252 11.48 9.01 1.10
N ALA A 253 11.33 9.86 2.12
CA ALA A 253 12.28 9.95 3.23
C ALA A 253 12.31 8.65 4.04
N LEU A 254 13.46 8.37 4.63
CA LEU A 254 13.72 7.19 5.44
C LEU A 254 13.96 7.64 6.88
N ASP A 255 13.04 7.34 7.78
CA ASP A 255 13.20 7.66 9.21
C ASP A 255 14.35 6.83 9.82
N PRO A 256 15.20 7.41 10.68
CA PRO A 256 16.39 6.75 11.23
C PRO A 256 16.01 5.74 12.34
N LEU A 257 15.57 4.54 11.92
CA LEU A 257 15.05 3.49 12.81
C LEU A 257 16.01 3.09 13.95
N PRO A 258 17.36 3.02 13.77
CA PRO A 258 18.23 2.63 14.87
C PRO A 258 18.16 3.59 16.08
N GLN A 259 18.06 4.91 15.81
CA GLN A 259 17.95 5.92 16.87
C GLN A 259 16.53 5.98 17.45
N ILE A 260 15.51 5.97 16.60
CA ILE A 260 14.09 5.95 17.02
C ILE A 260 13.80 4.70 17.83
N GLY A 261 14.32 3.55 17.39
CA GLY A 261 14.12 2.26 18.04
C GLY A 261 14.66 2.23 19.46
N ARG A 262 15.87 2.74 19.69
CA ARG A 262 16.45 2.85 21.04
C ARG A 262 15.61 3.75 21.96
N ILE A 263 15.14 4.90 21.43
CA ILE A 263 14.25 5.79 22.18
C ILE A 263 12.96 5.06 22.58
N CYS A 264 12.37 4.29 21.67
CA CYS A 264 11.17 3.51 21.95
C CYS A 264 11.42 2.41 23.00
N GLU A 265 12.52 1.65 22.86
CA GLU A 265 12.91 0.59 23.79
C GLU A 265 13.15 1.13 25.19
N ASP A 266 13.97 2.18 25.33
CA ASP A 266 14.30 2.82 26.61
C ASP A 266 13.05 3.37 27.32
N ASN A 267 12.02 3.71 26.54
CA ASN A 267 10.79 4.30 27.05
C ASN A 267 9.60 3.33 27.12
N GLY A 268 9.74 2.09 26.68
CA GLY A 268 8.67 1.11 26.65
C GLY A 268 7.52 1.47 25.71
N ILE A 269 7.79 2.22 24.65
CA ILE A 269 6.83 2.70 23.65
C ILE A 269 6.78 1.70 22.50
N TRP A 270 5.59 1.45 21.94
CA TRP A 270 5.45 0.61 20.74
C TRP A 270 6.07 1.31 19.53
N LEU A 271 6.94 0.60 18.81
CA LEU A 271 7.43 1.05 17.51
C LEU A 271 6.72 0.30 16.38
N HIS A 272 5.90 1.02 15.61
CA HIS A 272 5.36 0.56 14.34
C HIS A 272 6.14 1.15 13.18
N VAL A 273 6.55 0.33 12.23
CA VAL A 273 7.27 0.76 11.03
C VAL A 273 6.38 0.58 9.81
N ASP A 274 5.95 1.70 9.23
CA ASP A 274 5.25 1.74 7.95
C ASP A 274 6.28 1.79 6.80
N SER A 275 6.41 0.69 6.11
CA SER A 275 7.25 0.55 4.91
C SER A 275 6.40 0.17 3.68
N ALA A 276 5.18 0.70 3.62
CA ALA A 276 4.12 0.27 2.71
C ALA A 276 4.55 0.14 1.24
N MET A 277 5.37 1.05 0.73
CA MET A 277 5.92 0.96 -0.62
C MET A 277 7.38 0.52 -0.62
N ALA A 278 8.22 1.19 0.17
CA ALA A 278 9.66 1.02 0.14
C ALA A 278 10.15 -0.35 0.65
N GLY A 279 9.36 -1.04 1.47
CA GLY A 279 9.70 -2.38 1.97
C GLY A 279 10.04 -3.39 0.87
N THR A 280 9.43 -3.25 -0.30
CA THR A 280 9.75 -4.09 -1.46
C THR A 280 11.20 -3.95 -1.93
N ALA A 281 11.85 -2.80 -1.73
CA ALA A 281 13.24 -2.60 -2.12
C ALA A 281 14.20 -3.54 -1.39
N ALA A 282 13.87 -3.96 -0.17
CA ALA A 282 14.69 -4.89 0.62
C ALA A 282 14.78 -6.31 0.04
N LEU A 283 13.99 -6.64 -1.00
CA LEU A 283 14.23 -7.83 -1.82
C LEU A 283 15.66 -7.84 -2.36
N CYS A 284 16.18 -6.68 -2.74
CA CYS A 284 17.53 -6.49 -3.26
C CYS A 284 18.51 -6.29 -2.08
N PRO A 285 19.52 -7.16 -1.92
CA PRO A 285 20.44 -7.09 -0.79
C PRO A 285 21.11 -5.71 -0.60
N GLU A 286 21.41 -5.02 -1.68
CA GLU A 286 22.04 -3.69 -1.70
C GLU A 286 21.16 -2.58 -1.10
N PHE A 287 19.85 -2.77 -1.00
CA PHE A 287 18.92 -1.81 -0.39
C PHE A 287 18.45 -2.22 1.01
N ARG A 288 18.95 -3.33 1.58
CA ARG A 288 18.51 -3.83 2.90
C ARG A 288 18.90 -2.92 4.05
N SER A 289 19.81 -1.97 3.85
CA SER A 289 20.12 -0.96 4.87
C SER A 289 18.90 -0.14 5.31
N ILE A 290 17.83 -0.07 4.49
CA ILE A 290 16.56 0.54 4.90
C ILE A 290 15.90 -0.19 6.09
N ASN A 291 16.27 -1.45 6.34
CA ASN A 291 15.76 -2.28 7.42
C ASN A 291 16.61 -2.22 8.70
N GLU A 292 17.74 -1.48 8.72
CA GLU A 292 18.54 -1.29 9.92
C GLU A 292 17.69 -0.63 11.02
N GLY A 293 17.68 -1.24 12.22
CA GLY A 293 16.85 -0.80 13.35
C GLY A 293 15.49 -1.53 13.46
N LEU A 294 15.12 -2.42 12.53
CA LEU A 294 13.90 -3.23 12.64
C LEU A 294 13.94 -4.22 13.81
N GLU A 295 15.11 -4.51 14.37
CA GLU A 295 15.24 -5.31 15.60
C GLU A 295 14.50 -4.67 16.78
N PHE A 296 14.28 -3.35 16.77
CA PHE A 296 13.52 -2.62 17.79
C PHE A 296 12.00 -2.60 17.51
N ALA A 297 11.56 -2.83 16.26
CA ALA A 297 10.16 -2.68 15.89
C ALA A 297 9.26 -3.72 16.58
N ASP A 298 8.15 -3.28 17.16
CA ASP A 298 7.07 -4.15 17.65
C ASP A 298 6.18 -4.63 16.49
N SER A 299 6.03 -3.83 15.45
CA SER A 299 5.28 -4.17 14.24
C SER A 299 5.85 -3.50 12.99
N TYR A 300 5.62 -4.14 11.86
CA TYR A 300 6.08 -3.71 10.54
C TYR A 300 5.04 -4.03 9.49
N CYS A 301 4.85 -3.18 8.49
CA CYS A 301 4.04 -3.53 7.33
C CYS A 301 4.67 -3.09 6.01
N PHE A 302 4.36 -3.84 4.94
CA PHE A 302 4.61 -3.45 3.57
C PHE A 302 3.54 -4.02 2.63
N ASN A 303 3.35 -3.37 1.47
CA ASN A 303 2.26 -3.70 0.55
C ASN A 303 2.78 -4.35 -0.74
N PRO A 304 2.71 -5.68 -0.87
CA PRO A 304 2.95 -6.34 -2.16
C PRO A 304 2.12 -5.76 -3.31
N HIS A 305 0.90 -5.28 -3.03
CA HIS A 305 0.02 -4.66 -4.02
C HIS A 305 0.48 -3.28 -4.52
N LYS A 306 1.49 -2.67 -3.89
CA LYS A 306 2.08 -1.42 -4.38
C LYS A 306 3.18 -1.68 -5.39
N TRP A 307 4.24 -2.39 -5.00
CA TRP A 307 5.44 -2.50 -5.82
C TRP A 307 6.00 -3.93 -5.95
N MET A 308 5.22 -4.95 -5.62
CA MET A 308 5.64 -6.36 -5.73
C MET A 308 4.71 -7.16 -6.65
N PHE A 309 4.25 -6.56 -7.75
CA PHE A 309 3.51 -7.21 -8.86
C PHE A 309 2.27 -8.00 -8.44
N THR A 310 1.73 -7.71 -7.27
CA THR A 310 0.54 -8.35 -6.70
C THR A 310 -0.64 -7.40 -6.81
N ASN A 311 -1.74 -7.82 -7.42
CA ASN A 311 -2.92 -6.98 -7.57
C ASN A 311 -3.58 -6.65 -6.22
N PHE A 312 -4.21 -5.48 -6.16
CA PHE A 312 -4.93 -4.99 -4.99
C PHE A 312 -6.03 -5.99 -4.56
N ASP A 313 -6.18 -6.36 -3.27
CA ASP A 313 -5.50 -5.85 -2.12
C ASP A 313 -4.57 -6.92 -1.48
N CYS A 314 -3.42 -6.51 -0.98
CA CYS A 314 -2.48 -7.38 -0.28
C CYS A 314 -1.46 -6.53 0.51
N ASP A 315 -1.62 -6.46 1.83
CA ASP A 315 -0.70 -5.85 2.78
C ASP A 315 -0.15 -6.92 3.72
N CYS A 316 1.15 -6.99 3.92
CA CYS A 316 1.78 -7.91 4.85
C CYS A 316 2.11 -7.16 6.14
N PHE A 317 1.38 -7.49 7.20
CA PHE A 317 1.55 -6.93 8.54
C PHE A 317 2.20 -7.94 9.47
N TYR A 318 3.27 -7.54 10.14
CA TYR A 318 4.06 -8.38 11.07
C TYR A 318 4.06 -7.78 12.46
N VAL A 319 4.04 -8.65 13.47
CA VAL A 319 4.19 -8.27 14.88
C VAL A 319 5.24 -9.14 15.56
N ALA A 320 6.05 -8.54 16.44
CA ALA A 320 7.09 -9.23 17.19
C ALA A 320 6.54 -10.13 18.31
N ARG A 321 5.36 -9.80 18.83
CA ARG A 321 4.65 -10.53 19.87
C ARG A 321 3.17 -10.68 19.51
N ARG A 322 2.84 -11.80 18.84
CA ARG A 322 1.46 -12.07 18.37
C ARG A 322 0.43 -12.04 19.47
N LYS A 323 0.80 -12.44 20.69
CA LYS A 323 -0.11 -12.46 21.83
C LYS A 323 -0.67 -11.06 22.13
N GLU A 324 0.15 -10.02 22.05
CA GLU A 324 -0.30 -8.64 22.32
C GLU A 324 -1.34 -8.15 21.30
N LEU A 325 -1.20 -8.54 20.03
CA LEU A 325 -2.18 -8.25 18.98
C LEU A 325 -3.47 -9.05 19.20
N ILE A 326 -3.34 -10.35 19.44
CA ILE A 326 -4.50 -11.24 19.67
C ILE A 326 -5.27 -10.79 20.91
N ASP A 327 -4.60 -10.52 22.03
CA ASP A 327 -5.27 -10.07 23.26
C ASP A 327 -6.01 -8.73 23.07
N ALA A 328 -5.54 -7.88 22.13
CA ALA A 328 -6.18 -6.61 21.82
C ALA A 328 -7.42 -6.75 20.92
N LEU A 329 -7.46 -7.74 20.04
CA LEU A 329 -8.47 -7.85 18.96
C LEU A 329 -9.42 -9.03 19.12
N SER A 330 -9.02 -10.09 19.86
CA SER A 330 -9.78 -11.34 19.90
C SER A 330 -11.07 -11.21 20.67
N ILE A 331 -12.13 -11.78 20.07
CA ILE A 331 -13.40 -12.10 20.72
C ILE A 331 -13.73 -13.56 20.40
N LEU A 332 -13.87 -14.40 21.43
CA LEU A 332 -14.10 -15.85 21.30
C LEU A 332 -15.56 -16.22 21.65
N PRO A 333 -16.56 -15.98 20.77
CA PRO A 333 -17.89 -16.49 20.97
C PRO A 333 -17.91 -18.02 20.82
N ASP A 334 -18.85 -18.69 21.48
CA ASP A 334 -18.88 -20.16 21.57
C ASP A 334 -18.94 -20.88 20.22
N TYR A 335 -19.62 -20.30 19.22
CA TYR A 335 -19.75 -20.91 17.89
C TYR A 335 -18.44 -20.90 17.07
N LEU A 336 -17.41 -20.18 17.52
CA LEU A 336 -16.09 -20.13 16.89
C LEU A 336 -15.04 -20.98 17.62
N ARG A 337 -15.38 -21.59 18.75
CA ARG A 337 -14.49 -22.48 19.48
C ARG A 337 -14.37 -23.82 18.77
N ASN A 338 -13.13 -24.28 18.62
CA ASN A 338 -12.84 -25.61 18.10
C ASN A 338 -11.58 -26.17 18.77
N LYS A 339 -11.44 -27.50 18.75
CA LYS A 339 -10.35 -28.21 19.45
C LYS A 339 -8.96 -27.80 18.96
N ALA A 340 -8.79 -27.51 17.69
CA ALA A 340 -7.49 -27.12 17.14
C ALA A 340 -7.06 -25.75 17.64
N THR A 341 -7.99 -24.77 17.68
CA THR A 341 -7.73 -23.43 18.24
C THR A 341 -7.44 -23.50 19.74
N GLU A 342 -8.25 -24.25 20.51
CA GLU A 342 -8.09 -24.37 21.97
C GLU A 342 -6.77 -25.04 22.38
N SER A 343 -6.25 -25.93 21.56
CA SER A 343 -4.93 -26.56 21.79
C SER A 343 -3.74 -25.64 21.52
N GLY A 344 -3.96 -24.49 20.87
CA GLY A 344 -2.89 -23.60 20.42
C GLY A 344 -2.05 -24.14 19.25
N ALA A 345 -2.49 -25.23 18.61
CA ALA A 345 -1.75 -25.90 17.54
C ALA A 345 -1.88 -25.18 16.19
N VAL A 346 -2.83 -24.27 16.04
CA VAL A 346 -3.12 -23.57 14.77
C VAL A 346 -3.24 -22.07 14.98
N ILE A 347 -3.10 -21.33 13.88
CA ILE A 347 -3.33 -19.89 13.82
C ILE A 347 -4.74 -19.65 13.28
N ASP A 348 -5.52 -18.82 13.98
CA ASP A 348 -6.78 -18.29 13.49
C ASP A 348 -6.62 -16.80 13.17
N TYR A 349 -6.43 -16.48 11.91
CA TYR A 349 -6.10 -15.13 11.45
C TYR A 349 -7.22 -14.08 11.67
N ARG A 350 -8.47 -14.49 11.96
CA ARG A 350 -9.55 -13.58 12.37
C ARG A 350 -9.16 -12.72 13.59
N ASP A 351 -8.33 -13.27 14.47
CA ASP A 351 -7.89 -12.60 15.70
C ASP A 351 -6.68 -11.65 15.49
N TRP A 352 -6.18 -11.55 14.24
CA TRP A 352 -5.05 -10.71 13.86
C TRP A 352 -5.44 -9.45 13.09
N GLN A 353 -6.72 -9.21 12.90
CA GLN A 353 -7.28 -8.12 12.11
C GLN A 353 -8.65 -7.68 12.64
N VAL A 354 -9.16 -6.55 12.12
CA VAL A 354 -10.51 -6.07 12.49
C VAL A 354 -11.63 -6.88 11.83
N PRO A 355 -11.61 -7.17 10.51
CA PRO A 355 -12.67 -7.95 9.87
C PRO A 355 -12.63 -9.43 10.28
N LEU A 356 -13.81 -10.03 10.49
CA LEU A 356 -13.93 -11.47 10.68
C LEU A 356 -13.62 -12.24 9.37
N GLY A 357 -14.29 -11.85 8.29
CA GLY A 357 -14.16 -12.51 7.00
C GLY A 357 -12.82 -12.21 6.31
N ARG A 358 -12.25 -13.24 5.66
CA ARG A 358 -10.93 -13.15 5.01
C ARG A 358 -10.93 -13.83 3.65
N ARG A 359 -10.42 -13.09 2.64
CA ARG A 359 -10.15 -13.63 1.30
C ARG A 359 -8.86 -14.48 1.33
N PHE A 360 -8.73 -15.39 0.40
CA PHE A 360 -7.51 -16.20 0.20
C PHE A 360 -6.41 -15.39 -0.53
N ARG A 361 -5.98 -14.27 0.06
CA ARG A 361 -4.99 -13.35 -0.55
C ARG A 361 -3.63 -13.97 -0.75
N ALA A 362 -3.25 -14.92 0.10
CA ALA A 362 -1.97 -15.61 0.00
C ALA A 362 -1.79 -16.36 -1.33
N LEU A 363 -2.87 -16.82 -1.97
CA LEU A 363 -2.78 -17.58 -3.21
C LEU A 363 -2.19 -16.75 -4.36
N LYS A 364 -2.67 -15.53 -4.57
CA LYS A 364 -2.11 -14.64 -5.60
C LYS A 364 -0.67 -14.23 -5.32
N LEU A 365 -0.32 -13.97 -4.06
CA LEU A 365 1.03 -13.65 -3.64
C LEU A 365 1.98 -14.84 -3.87
N TRP A 366 1.54 -16.05 -3.57
CA TRP A 366 2.27 -17.29 -3.83
C TRP A 366 2.50 -17.50 -5.34
N PHE A 367 1.50 -17.21 -6.20
CA PHE A 367 1.64 -17.24 -7.66
C PHE A 367 2.71 -16.26 -8.13
N VAL A 368 2.71 -15.02 -7.63
CA VAL A 368 3.71 -14.00 -7.96
C VAL A 368 5.11 -14.47 -7.58
N ILE A 369 5.30 -14.89 -6.33
CA ILE A 369 6.63 -15.32 -5.85
C ILE A 369 7.14 -16.53 -6.65
N ARG A 370 6.28 -17.50 -6.94
CA ARG A 370 6.67 -18.69 -7.69
C ARG A 370 6.89 -18.46 -9.17
N HIS A 371 6.14 -17.53 -9.76
CA HIS A 371 6.27 -17.21 -11.18
C HIS A 371 7.55 -16.43 -11.47
N TYR A 372 7.79 -15.35 -10.72
CA TYR A 372 8.98 -14.51 -10.93
C TYR A 372 10.25 -15.10 -10.30
N GLY A 373 10.11 -15.86 -9.24
CA GLY A 373 11.22 -16.19 -8.35
C GLY A 373 11.80 -14.94 -7.67
N VAL A 374 12.68 -15.14 -6.70
CA VAL A 374 13.34 -14.04 -5.99
C VAL A 374 14.17 -13.16 -6.93
N GLU A 375 14.91 -13.78 -7.86
CA GLU A 375 15.76 -13.05 -8.79
C GLU A 375 14.96 -12.26 -9.84
N GLY A 376 13.84 -12.77 -10.31
CA GLY A 376 12.94 -12.03 -11.21
C GLY A 376 12.36 -10.79 -10.53
N LEU A 377 11.92 -10.92 -9.27
CA LEU A 377 11.42 -9.79 -8.49
C LEU A 377 12.52 -8.75 -8.27
N ARG A 378 13.73 -9.18 -7.88
CA ARG A 378 14.91 -8.30 -7.73
C ARG A 378 15.27 -7.57 -9.02
N HIS A 379 15.24 -8.28 -10.16
CA HIS A 379 15.52 -7.69 -11.46
C HIS A 379 14.61 -6.48 -11.74
N HIS A 380 13.30 -6.64 -11.57
CA HIS A 380 12.34 -5.57 -11.82
C HIS A 380 12.46 -4.41 -10.83
N VAL A 381 12.66 -4.69 -9.53
CA VAL A 381 12.85 -3.65 -8.52
C VAL A 381 14.10 -2.82 -8.81
N ARG A 382 15.24 -3.46 -9.12
CA ARG A 382 16.48 -2.77 -9.54
C ARG A 382 16.26 -1.89 -10.77
N ARG A 383 15.54 -2.42 -11.77
CA ARG A 383 15.23 -1.67 -13.00
C ARG A 383 14.42 -0.42 -12.71
N HIS A 384 13.38 -0.51 -11.89
CA HIS A 384 12.57 0.65 -11.51
C HIS A 384 13.37 1.71 -10.76
N ILE A 385 14.24 1.29 -9.83
CA ILE A 385 15.13 2.22 -9.12
C ILE A 385 16.10 2.87 -10.09
N ALA A 386 16.74 2.11 -10.98
CA ALA A 386 17.67 2.63 -11.97
C ALA A 386 17.01 3.67 -12.90
N LEU A 387 15.77 3.41 -13.34
CA LEU A 387 15.01 4.36 -14.17
C LEU A 387 14.68 5.66 -13.41
N ALA A 388 14.31 5.56 -12.14
CA ALA A 388 14.06 6.72 -11.30
C ALA A 388 15.33 7.54 -11.06
N GLN A 389 16.48 6.88 -10.84
CA GLN A 389 17.79 7.55 -10.70
C GLN A 389 18.19 8.25 -12.00
N GLN A 390 17.95 7.62 -13.15
CA GLN A 390 18.21 8.24 -14.45
C GLN A 390 17.35 9.50 -14.65
N PHE A 391 16.06 9.44 -14.30
CA PHE A 391 15.18 10.61 -14.33
C PHE A 391 15.66 11.72 -13.39
N ALA A 392 16.07 11.37 -12.17
CA ALA A 392 16.63 12.34 -11.21
C ALA A 392 17.90 13.04 -11.75
N LEU A 393 18.77 12.30 -12.47
CA LEU A 393 19.92 12.89 -13.14
C LEU A 393 19.53 13.89 -14.23
N TRP A 394 18.51 13.60 -15.05
CA TRP A 394 18.03 14.56 -16.05
C TRP A 394 17.47 15.83 -15.40
N VAL A 395 16.71 15.70 -14.30
CA VAL A 395 16.24 16.86 -13.53
C VAL A 395 17.42 17.72 -13.03
N GLN A 396 18.50 17.11 -12.53
CA GLN A 396 19.69 17.82 -12.03
C GLN A 396 20.48 18.50 -13.14
N GLN A 397 20.51 17.93 -14.33
CA GLN A 397 21.25 18.45 -15.49
C GLN A 397 20.53 19.63 -16.17
N ASP A 398 19.21 19.74 -16.02
CA ASP A 398 18.44 20.85 -16.57
C ASP A 398 18.36 22.01 -15.56
N GLN A 399 18.99 23.13 -15.89
CA GLN A 399 19.07 24.31 -15.00
C GLN A 399 17.69 24.91 -14.64
N ARG A 400 16.66 24.62 -15.41
CA ARG A 400 15.28 25.08 -15.15
C ARG A 400 14.65 24.38 -13.96
N PHE A 401 15.08 23.16 -13.63
CA PHE A 401 14.52 22.33 -12.59
C PHE A 401 15.43 22.19 -11.37
N GLU A 402 14.88 21.65 -10.29
CA GLU A 402 15.59 21.24 -9.09
C GLU A 402 14.92 20.01 -8.46
N LEU A 403 15.72 19.16 -7.83
CA LEU A 403 15.19 18.13 -6.94
C LEU A 403 14.76 18.79 -5.63
N ALA A 404 13.57 18.41 -5.14
CA ALA A 404 12.98 18.96 -3.92
C ALA A 404 13.17 18.07 -2.69
N ALA A 405 13.58 16.82 -2.90
CA ALA A 405 13.92 15.85 -1.87
C ALA A 405 14.95 14.85 -2.41
N PRO A 406 15.67 14.13 -1.54
CA PRO A 406 16.47 12.98 -1.96
C PRO A 406 15.60 11.94 -2.68
N ALA A 407 16.17 11.26 -3.66
CA ALA A 407 15.50 10.19 -4.39
C ALA A 407 16.18 8.83 -4.12
N PRO A 408 16.08 8.26 -2.91
CA PRO A 408 16.84 7.06 -2.54
C PRO A 408 16.37 5.80 -3.28
N LEU A 409 15.13 5.76 -3.75
CA LEU A 409 14.52 4.62 -4.41
C LEU A 409 13.85 5.03 -5.74
N ASN A 410 12.58 4.75 -5.89
CA ASN A 410 11.84 4.87 -7.15
C ASN A 410 10.89 6.09 -7.25
N LEU A 411 10.90 6.99 -6.28
CA LEU A 411 10.15 8.25 -6.30
C LEU A 411 11.10 9.42 -6.47
N VAL A 412 10.82 10.30 -7.45
CA VAL A 412 11.54 11.55 -7.68
C VAL A 412 10.60 12.73 -7.43
N CYS A 413 11.00 13.61 -6.52
CA CYS A 413 10.31 14.86 -6.19
C CYS A 413 11.08 16.01 -6.83
N PHE A 414 10.46 16.72 -7.76
CA PHE A 414 11.11 17.79 -8.51
C PHE A 414 10.19 18.98 -8.74
N ARG A 415 10.77 20.11 -9.14
CA ARG A 415 10.01 21.30 -9.51
C ARG A 415 10.76 22.16 -10.50
N HIS A 416 10.03 22.93 -11.29
CA HIS A 416 10.57 24.04 -12.06
C HIS A 416 10.84 25.25 -11.15
N ARG A 417 11.93 25.98 -11.39
CA ARG A 417 12.38 27.11 -10.54
C ARG A 417 11.53 28.38 -10.65
N ALA A 418 10.68 28.50 -11.69
CA ALA A 418 9.80 29.66 -11.91
C ALA A 418 8.72 29.83 -10.81
N GLY A 419 8.54 28.88 -9.90
CA GLY A 419 7.63 29.02 -8.76
C GLY A 419 6.40 28.11 -8.82
N ASP A 420 5.54 28.23 -7.82
CA ASP A 420 4.42 27.30 -7.60
C ASP A 420 3.40 27.36 -8.73
N ALA A 421 2.98 28.57 -9.14
CA ALA A 421 1.99 28.73 -10.21
C ALA A 421 2.42 28.09 -11.53
N PHE A 422 3.73 28.17 -11.86
CA PHE A 422 4.26 27.47 -13.04
C PHE A 422 4.15 25.95 -12.88
N ASN A 423 4.53 25.42 -11.74
CA ASN A 423 4.48 23.97 -11.47
C ASN A 423 3.05 23.42 -11.46
N GLU A 424 2.08 24.19 -10.94
CA GLU A 424 0.66 23.83 -11.02
C GLU A 424 0.19 23.78 -12.48
N ALA A 425 0.51 24.82 -13.29
CA ALA A 425 0.18 24.86 -14.70
C ALA A 425 0.86 23.74 -15.50
N LEU A 426 2.12 23.43 -15.19
CA LEU A 426 2.86 22.34 -15.84
C LEU A 426 2.22 20.98 -15.52
N LEU A 427 1.93 20.69 -14.26
CA LEU A 427 1.25 19.45 -13.87
C LEU A 427 -0.10 19.29 -14.56
N ASP A 428 -0.89 20.36 -14.58
CA ASP A 428 -2.18 20.38 -15.26
C ASP A 428 -2.07 20.12 -16.78
N ALA A 429 -1.08 20.71 -17.43
CA ALA A 429 -0.85 20.50 -18.87
C ALA A 429 -0.42 19.06 -19.15
N LEU A 430 0.48 18.50 -18.33
CA LEU A 430 0.93 17.12 -18.44
C LEU A 430 -0.22 16.13 -18.26
N ASN A 431 -1.02 16.28 -17.23
CA ASN A 431 -2.13 15.37 -16.94
C ASN A 431 -3.25 15.45 -17.98
N ARG A 432 -3.52 16.66 -18.53
CA ARG A 432 -4.49 16.83 -19.64
C ARG A 432 -4.03 16.23 -20.97
N SER A 433 -2.72 16.04 -21.16
CA SER A 433 -2.23 15.41 -22.39
C SER A 433 -2.78 14.01 -22.59
N GLY A 434 -2.95 13.26 -21.51
CA GLY A 434 -3.33 11.86 -21.51
C GLY A 434 -2.14 10.90 -21.69
N ASP A 435 -0.95 11.43 -22.03
CA ASP A 435 0.25 10.61 -22.30
C ASP A 435 0.87 10.03 -21.04
N LEU A 436 0.64 10.70 -19.89
CA LEU A 436 1.14 10.30 -18.56
C LEU A 436 0.25 10.87 -17.47
N TYR A 437 0.42 10.34 -16.25
CA TYR A 437 -0.25 10.88 -15.08
C TYR A 437 0.74 11.05 -13.92
N LEU A 438 0.80 12.27 -13.37
CA LEU A 438 1.64 12.67 -12.24
C LEU A 438 0.79 13.24 -11.11
N THR A 439 1.35 13.26 -9.90
CA THR A 439 0.75 13.94 -8.75
C THR A 439 1.71 14.96 -8.15
N HIS A 440 1.21 15.73 -7.18
CA HIS A 440 2.00 16.70 -6.45
C HIS A 440 1.98 16.44 -4.94
N THR A 441 2.85 17.14 -4.24
CA THR A 441 2.83 17.32 -2.79
C THR A 441 3.27 18.73 -2.46
N LYS A 442 3.20 19.12 -1.18
CA LYS A 442 3.83 20.34 -0.68
C LYS A 442 4.93 19.99 0.31
N LEU A 443 6.12 20.52 0.07
CA LEU A 443 7.27 20.43 0.97
C LEU A 443 7.67 21.84 1.37
N ASN A 444 7.63 22.16 2.66
CA ASN A 444 7.81 23.53 3.18
C ASN A 444 6.91 24.57 2.47
N GLY A 445 5.65 24.22 2.22
CA GLY A 445 4.69 25.07 1.56
C GLY A 445 4.87 25.21 0.04
N ARG A 446 5.97 24.72 -0.55
CA ARG A 446 6.28 24.79 -1.99
C ARG A 446 5.59 23.64 -2.74
N PHE A 447 5.03 23.94 -3.89
CA PHE A 447 4.43 22.93 -4.78
C PHE A 447 5.50 22.09 -5.46
N ILE A 448 5.41 20.77 -5.32
CA ILE A 448 6.41 19.80 -5.79
C ILE A 448 5.70 18.75 -6.66
N ILE A 449 6.21 18.52 -7.87
CA ILE A 449 5.73 17.45 -8.75
C ILE A 449 6.41 16.14 -8.34
N ARG A 450 5.66 15.05 -8.35
CA ARG A 450 6.13 13.71 -7.99
C ARG A 450 6.02 12.77 -9.19
N LEU A 451 7.10 12.04 -9.48
CA LEU A 451 7.16 10.97 -10.45
C LEU A 451 7.61 9.69 -9.76
N CYS A 452 6.77 8.67 -9.73
CA CYS A 452 7.06 7.38 -9.09
C CYS A 452 7.14 6.29 -10.17
N VAL A 453 8.32 5.68 -10.33
CA VAL A 453 8.53 4.57 -11.27
C VAL A 453 8.23 3.26 -10.58
N GLY A 454 7.23 2.51 -11.02
CA GLY A 454 6.91 1.26 -10.33
C GLY A 454 5.79 0.43 -10.96
N GLN A 455 5.19 0.84 -12.06
CA GLN A 455 4.17 0.01 -12.72
C GLN A 455 4.82 -1.19 -13.41
N THR A 456 4.08 -2.30 -13.46
CA THR A 456 4.58 -3.62 -13.87
C THR A 456 5.29 -3.60 -15.23
N TYR A 457 4.77 -2.83 -16.17
CA TYR A 457 5.27 -2.78 -17.56
C TYR A 457 6.05 -1.50 -17.88
N THR A 458 6.44 -0.69 -16.88
CA THR A 458 7.24 0.52 -17.13
C THR A 458 8.65 0.14 -17.60
N GLU A 459 9.05 0.72 -18.74
CA GLU A 459 10.34 0.57 -19.38
C GLU A 459 11.04 1.92 -19.55
N SER A 460 12.31 1.90 -20.02
CA SER A 460 13.11 3.12 -20.27
C SER A 460 12.38 4.12 -21.18
N ARG A 461 11.80 3.65 -22.28
CA ARG A 461 11.08 4.49 -23.26
C ARG A 461 9.93 5.29 -22.64
N HIS A 462 9.28 4.76 -21.59
CA HIS A 462 8.16 5.46 -20.93
C HIS A 462 8.68 6.62 -20.06
N VAL A 463 9.80 6.40 -19.35
CA VAL A 463 10.42 7.42 -18.51
C VAL A 463 11.11 8.50 -19.38
N GLU A 464 11.75 8.11 -20.50
CA GLU A 464 12.30 8.99 -21.50
C GLU A 464 11.21 9.88 -22.11
N ARG A 465 10.10 9.26 -22.54
CA ARG A 465 8.96 10.00 -23.10
C ARG A 465 8.32 10.94 -22.07
N ALA A 466 8.25 10.55 -20.80
CA ALA A 466 7.78 11.44 -19.73
C ALA A 466 8.67 12.67 -19.60
N TRP A 467 10.01 12.52 -19.64
CA TRP A 467 10.95 13.65 -19.60
C TRP A 467 10.84 14.57 -20.81
N GLU A 468 10.76 13.99 -22.02
CA GLU A 468 10.52 14.76 -23.26
C GLU A 468 9.23 15.58 -23.14
N ARG A 469 8.14 14.96 -22.66
CA ARG A 469 6.84 15.63 -22.53
C ARG A 469 6.89 16.77 -21.51
N ILE A 470 7.62 16.59 -20.40
CA ILE A 470 7.87 17.65 -19.42
C ILE A 470 8.60 18.81 -20.08
N GLY A 471 9.63 18.55 -20.90
CA GLY A 471 10.35 19.57 -21.65
C GLY A 471 9.46 20.31 -22.67
N GLU A 472 8.66 19.59 -23.42
CA GLU A 472 7.71 20.16 -24.41
C GLU A 472 6.69 21.11 -23.76
N GLU A 473 6.04 20.69 -22.67
CA GLU A 473 5.04 21.50 -21.96
C GLU A 473 5.69 22.69 -21.23
N THR A 474 6.89 22.49 -20.68
CA THR A 474 7.67 23.59 -20.09
C THR A 474 7.93 24.68 -21.12
N ALA A 475 8.47 24.33 -22.30
CA ALA A 475 8.74 25.30 -23.37
C ALA A 475 7.48 26.05 -23.82
N LYS A 476 6.33 25.35 -23.94
CA LYS A 476 5.05 25.99 -24.28
C LYS A 476 4.59 27.01 -23.24
N LEU A 477 4.77 26.69 -21.94
CA LEU A 477 4.39 27.58 -20.85
C LEU A 477 5.31 28.79 -20.75
N GLU A 478 6.63 28.61 -20.91
CA GLU A 478 7.62 29.69 -20.94
C GLU A 478 7.29 30.73 -22.03
N VAL A 479 6.90 30.29 -23.22
CA VAL A 479 6.51 31.18 -24.34
C VAL A 479 5.18 31.90 -24.06
N ARG A 480 4.19 31.25 -23.43
CA ARG A 480 2.85 31.79 -23.22
C ARG A 480 2.76 32.77 -22.05
N GLY A 481 3.53 32.57 -21.01
CA GLY A 481 3.29 33.17 -19.70
C GLY A 481 4.20 34.30 -19.27
N GLY A 482 5.29 34.59 -19.98
CA GLY A 482 6.26 35.61 -19.54
C GLY A 482 6.88 35.28 -18.15
N TRP A 483 7.02 33.98 -17.83
CA TRP A 483 7.52 33.44 -16.56
C TRP A 483 9.01 33.70 -16.36
#